data_d344d1bbfbf72416d9381728b8cd6aea
#
_entry.id   d344d1bbfbf72416d9381728b8cd6aea
#
_cell.length_a   1.000
_cell.length_b   1.000
_cell.length_c   1.000
_cell.angle_alpha   90.00
_cell.angle_beta   90.00
_cell.angle_gamma   90.00
#
_symmetry.space_group_name_H-M   'P 1'
#
loop_
_entity.id
_entity.type
_entity.pdbx_description
1 polymer ?
#
loop_
_entity_poly.entity_id
_entity_poly.type
_entity_poly.pdbx_seq_one_letter_code
_entity_poly.pdbx_strand_id
1 'polypeptide(L)'
;MEKLQRYFDAIEAELSKIEYAAEPDGLYAPVRYELSLGGKRVRPLLTLLACEMFAGDYRRALNAAVGLEVFHNFTLLHDDVMDKADVRRGKPTVHKVWDENTAI
;
A
#
# COMPACT_ATOMS: atom_id res chain seq x y z
N MET A 1 -15.15 -15.70 7.29
CA MET A 1 -14.09 -15.77 6.27
C MET A 1 -12.69 -15.77 6.88
N GLU A 2 -12.49 -16.70 7.80
CA GLU A 2 -11.23 -16.79 8.53
C GLU A 2 -10.03 -17.05 7.62
N LYS A 3 -10.24 -17.83 6.55
CA LYS A 3 -9.16 -18.16 5.60
C LYS A 3 -8.61 -16.90 4.91
N LEU A 4 -9.51 -16.00 4.49
CA LEU A 4 -9.09 -14.75 3.85
C LEU A 4 -8.46 -13.79 4.86
N GLN A 5 -8.94 -13.80 6.10
CA GLN A 5 -8.39 -12.93 7.12
C GLN A 5 -6.91 -13.22 7.38
N ARG A 6 -6.51 -14.48 7.33
CA ARG A 6 -5.10 -14.88 7.46
C ARG A 6 -4.22 -14.22 6.41
N TYR A 7 -4.70 -14.12 5.17
CA TYR A 7 -3.95 -13.47 4.11
C TYR A 7 -3.87 -11.96 4.33
N PHE A 8 -4.97 -11.33 4.71
CA PHE A 8 -4.98 -9.89 5.00
C PHE A 8 -4.06 -9.56 6.17
N ASP A 9 -4.07 -10.37 7.21
CA ASP A 9 -3.19 -10.16 8.36
C ASP A 9 -1.72 -10.26 7.97
N ALA A 10 -1.37 -11.21 7.11
CA ALA A 10 0.00 -11.37 6.63
C ALA A 10 0.44 -10.15 5.80
N ILE A 11 -0.43 -9.65 4.94
CA ILE A 11 -0.15 -8.46 4.11
C ILE A 11 0.06 -7.23 4.99
N GLU A 12 -0.83 -6.98 5.93
CA GLU A 12 -0.72 -5.83 6.81
C GLU A 12 0.52 -5.92 7.70
N ALA A 13 0.86 -7.11 8.17
CA ALA A 13 2.07 -7.31 8.97
C ALA A 13 3.33 -6.98 8.16
N GLU A 14 3.40 -7.42 6.90
CA GLU A 14 4.55 -7.11 6.05
C GLU A 14 4.62 -5.63 5.68
N LEU A 15 3.48 -4.99 5.40
CA LEU A 15 3.46 -3.55 5.14
C LEU A 15 3.95 -2.76 6.34
N SER A 16 3.59 -3.18 7.55
CA SER A 16 4.02 -2.49 8.77
C SER A 16 5.51 -2.70 9.08
N LYS A 17 6.14 -3.74 8.51
CA LYS A 17 7.56 -4.01 8.69
C LYS A 17 8.46 -3.18 7.78
N ILE A 18 7.90 -2.47 6.81
CA ILE A 18 8.70 -1.66 5.90
C ILE A 18 9.44 -0.60 6.71
N GLU A 19 10.76 -0.60 6.58
CA GLU A 19 11.61 0.39 7.24
C GLU A 19 11.88 1.52 6.28
N TYR A 20 11.68 2.75 6.77
CA TYR A 20 11.93 3.96 5.98
C TYR A 20 13.13 4.67 6.56
N ALA A 21 13.98 5.21 5.69
CA ALA A 21 15.08 6.03 6.16
C ALA A 21 14.52 7.25 6.89
N ALA A 22 15.19 7.64 7.98
CA ALA A 22 14.76 8.81 8.75
C ALA A 22 14.85 10.09 7.94
N GLU A 23 15.82 10.15 7.03
CA GLU A 23 16.04 11.32 6.18
C GLU A 23 16.29 10.90 4.75
N PRO A 24 15.82 11.66 3.76
CA PRO A 24 15.02 12.88 3.98
C PRO A 24 13.58 12.55 4.36
N ASP A 25 13.10 13.17 5.42
CA ASP A 25 11.74 12.96 5.93
C ASP A 25 10.69 13.37 4.89
N GLY A 26 10.96 14.45 4.16
CA GLY A 26 10.04 14.92 3.11
C GLY A 26 9.84 13.92 1.97
N LEU A 27 10.72 12.91 1.85
CA LEU A 27 10.58 11.85 0.86
C LEU A 27 9.80 10.66 1.43
N TYR A 28 10.08 10.27 2.67
CA TYR A 28 9.55 9.04 3.26
C TYR A 28 8.27 9.21 4.07
N ALA A 29 8.06 10.37 4.70
CA ALA A 29 6.85 10.60 5.48
C ALA A 29 5.57 10.52 4.62
N PRO A 30 5.52 11.10 3.40
CA PRO A 30 4.35 10.94 2.53
C PRO A 30 4.08 9.49 2.14
N VAL A 31 5.11 8.67 1.95
CA VAL A 31 4.95 7.25 1.63
C VAL A 31 4.30 6.51 2.79
N ARG A 32 4.78 6.73 4.01
CA ARG A 32 4.17 6.13 5.20
C ARG A 32 2.72 6.57 5.36
N TYR A 33 2.45 7.85 5.13
CA TYR A 33 1.10 8.39 5.24
C TYR A 33 0.15 7.68 4.26
N GLU A 34 0.53 7.59 2.97
CA GLU A 34 -0.32 6.96 1.96
C GLU A 34 -0.62 5.50 2.30
N LEU A 35 0.39 4.74 2.69
CA LEU A 35 0.19 3.34 3.04
C LEU A 35 -0.65 3.18 4.31
N SER A 36 -0.60 4.16 5.22
CA SER A 36 -1.38 4.13 6.47
C SER A 36 -2.86 4.38 6.25
N LEU A 37 -3.26 4.93 5.10
CA LEU A 37 -4.68 5.20 4.81
C LEU A 37 -5.50 3.92 4.67
N GLY A 38 -4.85 2.76 4.55
CA GLY A 38 -5.53 1.49 4.44
C GLY A 38 -5.95 1.19 3.01
N GLY A 39 -7.02 0.43 2.86
CA GLY A 39 -7.53 0.02 1.56
C GLY A 39 -7.93 -1.44 1.57
N LYS A 40 -8.50 -1.91 0.46
CA LYS A 40 -9.02 -3.29 0.38
C LYS A 40 -7.95 -4.35 0.20
N ARG A 41 -6.75 -3.97 -0.25
CA ARG A 41 -5.62 -4.89 -0.46
C ARG A 41 -5.98 -6.06 -1.38
N VAL A 42 -6.80 -5.80 -2.40
CA VAL A 42 -7.28 -6.86 -3.32
C VAL A 42 -6.14 -7.44 -4.16
N ARG A 43 -5.26 -6.58 -4.68
CA ARG A 43 -4.16 -7.03 -5.54
C ARG A 43 -3.19 -7.94 -4.83
N PRO A 44 -2.67 -7.59 -3.64
CA PRO A 44 -1.81 -8.52 -2.91
C PRO A 44 -2.56 -9.78 -2.47
N LEU A 45 -3.84 -9.67 -2.11
CA LEU A 45 -4.63 -10.86 -1.78
C LEU A 45 -4.68 -11.84 -2.94
N LEU A 46 -4.97 -11.36 -4.14
CA LEU A 46 -5.02 -12.22 -5.33
C LEU A 46 -3.66 -12.85 -5.63
N THR A 47 -2.57 -12.10 -5.41
CA THR A 47 -1.22 -12.63 -5.59
C THR A 47 -0.94 -13.80 -4.64
N LEU A 48 -1.32 -13.66 -3.37
CA LEU A 48 -1.12 -14.72 -2.39
C LEU A 48 -1.98 -15.95 -2.70
N LEU A 49 -3.24 -15.74 -3.08
CA LEU A 49 -4.14 -16.84 -3.44
C LEU A 49 -3.62 -17.61 -4.65
N ALA A 50 -3.16 -16.91 -5.67
CA ALA A 50 -2.61 -17.54 -6.85
C ALA A 50 -1.35 -18.36 -6.52
N CYS A 51 -0.48 -17.80 -5.68
CA CYS A 51 0.73 -18.51 -5.26
C CYS A 51 0.38 -19.79 -4.50
N GLU A 52 -0.59 -19.72 -3.59
CA GLU A 52 -0.99 -20.90 -2.81
C GLU A 52 -1.60 -21.98 -3.68
N MET A 53 -2.37 -21.60 -4.72
CA MET A 53 -2.94 -22.56 -5.66
C MET A 53 -1.88 -23.37 -6.40
N PHE A 54 -0.78 -22.74 -6.79
CA PHE A 54 0.21 -23.37 -7.65
C PHE A 54 1.46 -23.83 -6.91
N ALA A 55 1.85 -23.14 -5.85
CA ALA A 55 3.08 -23.45 -5.11
C ALA A 55 2.83 -24.00 -3.71
N GLY A 56 1.59 -23.95 -3.22
CA GLY A 56 1.22 -24.51 -1.92
C GLY A 56 1.57 -23.66 -0.70
N ASP A 57 2.29 -22.56 -0.87
CA ASP A 57 2.68 -21.70 0.25
C ASP A 57 2.64 -20.23 -0.16
N TYR A 58 1.60 -19.52 0.29
CA TYR A 58 1.41 -18.12 -0.04
C TYR A 58 2.55 -17.21 0.44
N ARG A 59 3.30 -17.64 1.46
CA ARG A 59 4.39 -16.83 2.03
C ARG A 59 5.52 -16.58 1.02
N ARG A 60 5.65 -17.45 0.01
CA ARG A 60 6.64 -17.28 -1.05
C ARG A 60 6.41 -16.04 -1.90
N ALA A 61 5.14 -15.60 -2.02
CA ALA A 61 4.78 -14.45 -2.83
C ALA A 61 4.58 -13.18 -2.01
N LEU A 62 4.82 -13.24 -0.69
CA LEU A 62 4.45 -12.12 0.19
C LEU A 62 5.20 -10.84 -0.15
N ASN A 63 6.51 -10.92 -0.41
CA ASN A 63 7.29 -9.73 -0.78
C ASN A 63 6.81 -9.13 -2.10
N ALA A 64 6.51 -9.99 -3.09
CA ALA A 64 5.97 -9.52 -4.37
C ALA A 64 4.60 -8.89 -4.21
N ALA A 65 3.74 -9.46 -3.36
CA ALA A 65 2.42 -8.92 -3.09
C ALA A 65 2.51 -7.55 -2.44
N VAL A 66 3.40 -7.38 -1.47
CA VAL A 66 3.62 -6.09 -0.81
C VAL A 66 4.15 -5.06 -1.80
N GLY A 67 5.11 -5.45 -2.65
CA GLY A 67 5.64 -4.57 -3.69
C GLY A 67 4.57 -4.09 -4.66
N LEU A 68 3.67 -4.99 -5.06
CA LEU A 68 2.55 -4.66 -5.94
C LEU A 68 1.61 -3.66 -5.27
N GLU A 69 1.33 -3.82 -3.98
CA GLU A 69 0.47 -2.89 -3.25
C GLU A 69 1.12 -1.51 -3.11
N VAL A 70 2.42 -1.46 -2.85
CA VAL A 70 3.14 -0.18 -2.79
C VAL A 70 3.06 0.53 -4.15
N PHE A 71 3.27 -0.21 -5.25
CA PHE A 71 3.15 0.35 -6.59
C PHE A 71 1.73 0.85 -6.86
N HIS A 72 0.71 0.09 -6.45
CA HIS A 72 -0.69 0.50 -6.61
C HIS A 72 -0.95 1.83 -5.88
N ASN A 73 -0.45 1.98 -4.66
CA ASN A 73 -0.62 3.23 -3.91
C ASN A 73 0.10 4.40 -4.58
N PHE A 74 1.21 4.15 -5.26
CA PHE A 74 1.89 5.15 -6.08
C PHE A 74 0.93 5.68 -7.16
N THR A 75 0.20 4.79 -7.84
CA THR A 75 -0.77 5.22 -8.85
C THR A 75 -1.91 6.04 -8.25
N LEU A 76 -2.35 5.70 -7.03
CA LEU A 76 -3.40 6.45 -6.35
C LEU A 76 -2.95 7.87 -6.00
N LEU A 77 -1.70 8.05 -5.60
CA LEU A 77 -1.15 9.39 -5.34
C LEU A 77 -1.26 10.27 -6.57
N HIS A 78 -0.86 9.74 -7.72
CA HIS A 78 -0.91 10.49 -8.97
C HIS A 78 -2.34 10.76 -9.41
N ASP A 79 -3.24 9.79 -9.28
CA ASP A 79 -4.65 9.97 -9.60
C ASP A 79 -5.28 11.08 -8.75
N ASP A 80 -4.95 11.14 -7.46
CA ASP A 80 -5.47 12.17 -6.56
C ASP A 80 -5.02 13.57 -7.00
N VAL A 81 -3.77 13.71 -7.42
CA VAL A 81 -3.26 14.99 -7.92
C VAL A 81 -3.98 15.38 -9.21
N MET A 82 -4.12 14.45 -10.16
CA MET A 82 -4.76 14.69 -11.44
C MET A 82 -6.24 15.06 -11.28
N ASP A 83 -6.93 14.40 -10.34
CA ASP A 83 -8.35 14.65 -10.07
C ASP A 83 -8.57 15.80 -9.10
N LYS A 84 -7.50 16.37 -8.53
CA LYS A 84 -7.56 17.41 -7.51
C LYS A 84 -8.41 16.98 -6.32
N ALA A 85 -8.33 15.71 -5.97
CA ALA A 85 -9.09 15.15 -4.86
C ALA A 85 -8.55 15.67 -3.52
N ASP A 86 -9.46 16.02 -2.62
CA ASP A 86 -9.10 16.53 -1.30
C ASP A 86 -9.00 15.40 -0.26
N VAL A 87 -9.74 14.32 -0.48
CA VAL A 87 -9.92 13.24 0.49
C VAL A 87 -9.76 11.89 -0.21
N ARG A 88 -9.10 10.95 0.46
CA ARG A 88 -9.04 9.55 0.07
C ARG A 88 -9.23 8.69 1.31
N ARG A 89 -10.17 7.73 1.22
CA ARG A 89 -10.48 6.80 2.33
C ARG A 89 -10.81 7.55 3.63
N GLY A 90 -11.51 8.68 3.49
CA GLY A 90 -11.95 9.49 4.61
C GLY A 90 -10.90 10.41 5.23
N LYS A 91 -9.70 10.46 4.65
CA LYS A 91 -8.60 11.28 5.17
C LYS A 91 -8.05 12.19 4.09
N PRO A 92 -7.43 13.32 4.46
CA PRO A 92 -6.85 14.22 3.46
C PRO A 92 -5.84 13.51 2.56
N THR A 93 -5.82 13.86 1.27
CA THR A 93 -4.86 13.32 0.32
C THR A 93 -3.45 13.86 0.59
N VAL A 94 -2.43 13.16 0.06
CA VAL A 94 -1.03 13.55 0.27
C VAL A 94 -0.77 14.96 -0.23
N HIS A 95 -1.30 15.33 -1.41
CA HIS A 95 -1.04 16.68 -1.96
C HIS A 95 -1.75 17.77 -1.17
N LYS A 96 -2.73 17.45 -0.32
CA LYS A 96 -3.35 18.40 0.61
C LYS A 96 -2.56 18.52 1.90
N VAL A 97 -1.96 17.43 2.38
CA VAL A 97 -1.14 17.45 3.60
C VAL A 97 0.24 18.06 3.33
N TRP A 98 0.83 17.77 2.18
CA TRP A 98 2.12 18.33 1.75
C TRP A 98 1.89 19.30 0.59
N ASP A 99 2.22 18.88 -0.62
CA ASP A 99 1.96 19.63 -1.86
C ASP A 99 1.97 18.68 -3.07
N GLU A 100 1.63 19.21 -4.25
CA GLU A 100 1.56 18.39 -5.45
C GLU A 100 2.94 17.84 -5.87
N ASN A 101 3.99 18.64 -5.72
CA ASN A 101 5.33 18.19 -6.06
C ASN A 101 5.77 17.02 -5.18
N THR A 102 5.42 17.05 -3.90
CA THR A 102 5.71 15.95 -2.97
C THR A 102 4.95 14.68 -3.36
N ALA A 103 3.68 14.81 -3.80
CA ALA A 103 2.86 13.67 -4.20
C ALA A 103 3.35 13.02 -5.50
N ILE A 104 3.94 13.80 -6.38
CA ILE A 104 4.53 13.28 -7.61
C ILE A 104 5.92 12.72 -7.34
#